data_8dec012252f970a61b7ef52602724019
#
_entry.id   8dec012252f970a61b7ef52602724019
#
_cell.length_a   1.000
_cell.length_b   1.000
_cell.length_c   1.000
_cell.angle_alpha   90.00
_cell.angle_beta   90.00
_cell.angle_gamma   90.00
#
_symmetry.space_group_name_H-M   'P 1'
#
loop_
_entity.id
_entity.type
_entity.pdbx_description
1 polymer ?
#
loop_
_entity_poly.entity_id
_entity_poly.type
_entity_poly.pdbx_seq_one_letter_code
_entity_poly.pdbx_strand_id
1 'polypeptide(L)'
;MGDLGPASRATSGPSAPDARLLVATSPAGPGTTAAPVAWHPPVAGAAPDDVLRAFVAPERPWGRGHRGVDLAVPSGAAIRAPAAGRVVFAGVVVDRPVLTLEHEDGTRSSLEPVEADVAVGAVVDAGDPVGRLAGAPPHCPRACVHWGVREPDAWRVGDAAFDRYLDPLVLIGWSGPSVLWPHTAPRPARP
;
A
#
# COMPACT_ATOMS: atom_id res chain seq x y z
N MET A 1 -32.69 22.69 77.08
CA MET A 1 -33.03 21.26 77.05
C MET A 1 -32.49 20.79 75.69
N GLY A 2 -31.29 20.31 75.55
CA GLY A 2 -30.59 19.23 76.18
C GLY A 2 -30.72 18.02 75.27
N ASP A 3 -29.81 17.66 74.56
CA ASP A 3 -29.26 16.32 74.65
C ASP A 3 -28.03 16.16 73.80
N LEU A 4 -26.92 15.73 74.41
CA LEU A 4 -25.66 15.41 73.82
C LEU A 4 -25.61 13.89 73.54
N GLY A 5 -25.68 13.47 72.32
CA GLY A 5 -25.46 12.08 71.95
C GLY A 5 -23.96 11.80 71.74
N PRO A 6 -23.46 10.57 71.95
CA PRO A 6 -22.04 10.29 72.17
C PRO A 6 -21.21 10.12 70.90
N ALA A 7 -19.94 10.50 71.02
CA ALA A 7 -18.89 10.36 70.01
C ALA A 7 -18.64 8.88 69.67
N SER A 8 -18.65 8.59 68.34
CA SER A 8 -18.25 7.29 67.79
C SER A 8 -16.78 7.26 67.57
N ARG A 9 -16.05 6.33 68.16
CA ARG A 9 -14.63 6.06 68.01
C ARG A 9 -14.36 5.49 66.61
N ALA A 10 -13.45 6.13 65.89
CA ALA A 10 -12.87 5.60 64.68
C ALA A 10 -11.87 4.48 65.04
N THR A 11 -12.11 3.30 64.56
CA THR A 11 -11.19 2.15 64.61
C THR A 11 -10.26 2.24 63.40
N SER A 12 -8.96 2.37 63.64
CA SER A 12 -7.88 2.31 62.63
C SER A 12 -7.78 0.88 62.09
N GLY A 13 -8.12 0.72 60.80
CA GLY A 13 -7.85 -0.52 60.07
C GLY A 13 -6.40 -0.61 59.62
N PRO A 14 -5.87 -1.84 59.40
CA PRO A 14 -4.46 -2.06 59.04
C PRO A 14 -4.14 -1.53 57.64
N SER A 15 -2.98 -0.86 57.52
CA SER A 15 -2.37 -0.42 56.29
C SER A 15 -2.12 -1.60 55.34
N ALA A 16 -2.56 -1.48 54.09
CA ALA A 16 -2.22 -2.40 53.03
C ALA A 16 -0.74 -2.28 52.66
N PRO A 17 -0.05 -3.37 52.34
CA PRO A 17 1.36 -3.32 51.91
C PRO A 17 1.49 -2.69 50.52
N ASP A 18 2.51 -1.85 50.37
CA ASP A 18 2.94 -1.22 49.11
C ASP A 18 3.06 -2.25 47.97
N ALA A 19 2.16 -2.23 47.00
CA ALA A 19 2.31 -2.96 45.78
C ALA A 19 3.37 -2.25 44.89
N ARG A 20 4.62 -2.67 45.00
CA ARG A 20 5.65 -2.31 44.01
C ARG A 20 5.21 -2.83 42.64
N LEU A 21 4.88 -1.91 41.75
CA LEU A 21 4.65 -2.18 40.36
C LEU A 21 5.99 -2.64 39.73
N LEU A 22 6.15 -3.95 39.56
CA LEU A 22 7.23 -4.51 38.77
C LEU A 22 6.89 -4.23 37.30
N VAL A 23 7.48 -3.18 36.74
CA VAL A 23 7.50 -2.96 35.30
C VAL A 23 8.35 -4.06 34.69
N ALA A 24 7.70 -5.09 34.17
CA ALA A 24 8.36 -6.08 33.34
C ALA A 24 8.79 -5.43 32.04
N THR A 25 10.06 -5.07 31.91
CA THR A 25 10.67 -4.76 30.64
C THR A 25 10.80 -6.07 29.86
N SER A 26 9.85 -6.33 28.96
CA SER A 26 10.00 -7.40 27.98
C SER A 26 11.20 -7.07 27.09
N PRO A 27 12.17 -7.98 26.92
CA PRO A 27 13.23 -7.78 25.95
C PRO A 27 12.58 -7.70 24.56
N ALA A 28 12.93 -6.66 23.79
CA ALA A 28 12.61 -6.59 22.38
C ALA A 28 13.16 -7.87 21.71
N GLY A 29 12.28 -8.73 21.24
CA GLY A 29 12.64 -9.90 20.47
C GLY A 29 13.40 -9.48 19.20
N PRO A 30 14.24 -10.36 18.61
CA PRO A 30 14.94 -10.08 17.37
C PRO A 30 13.89 -9.66 16.33
N GLY A 31 14.11 -8.49 15.69
CA GLY A 31 13.21 -7.92 14.70
C GLY A 31 12.81 -8.99 13.68
N THR A 32 11.55 -9.32 13.66
CA THR A 32 10.97 -10.19 12.62
C THR A 32 11.13 -9.42 11.30
N THR A 33 12.07 -9.84 10.47
CA THR A 33 12.13 -9.39 9.08
C THR A 33 10.78 -9.76 8.48
N ALA A 34 9.97 -8.75 8.09
CA ALA A 34 8.72 -8.99 7.41
C ALA A 34 8.98 -9.90 6.20
N ALA A 35 8.11 -10.88 5.99
CA ALA A 35 8.20 -11.73 4.82
C ALA A 35 8.10 -10.86 3.56
N PRO A 36 8.81 -11.20 2.47
CA PRO A 36 8.70 -10.44 1.24
C PRO A 36 7.25 -10.43 0.76
N VAL A 37 6.75 -9.26 0.38
CA VAL A 37 5.39 -9.09 -0.15
C VAL A 37 5.27 -9.88 -1.46
N ALA A 38 4.29 -10.79 -1.53
CA ALA A 38 3.99 -11.53 -2.74
C ALA A 38 3.09 -10.70 -3.65
N TRP A 39 3.60 -10.34 -4.83
CA TRP A 39 2.90 -9.51 -5.81
C TRP A 39 2.29 -10.32 -6.94
N HIS A 40 1.11 -9.91 -7.40
CA HIS A 40 0.36 -10.50 -8.52
C HIS A 40 -0.22 -9.40 -9.40
N PRO A 41 -0.48 -9.67 -10.69
CA PRO A 41 -1.26 -8.74 -11.51
C PRO A 41 -2.65 -8.52 -10.89
N PRO A 42 -3.18 -7.27 -10.92
CA PRO A 42 -4.50 -6.97 -10.36
C PRO A 42 -5.66 -7.53 -11.19
N VAL A 43 -5.38 -8.30 -12.23
CA VAL A 43 -6.34 -8.94 -13.13
C VAL A 43 -6.01 -10.42 -13.26
N ALA A 44 -6.98 -11.27 -12.99
CA ALA A 44 -6.79 -12.72 -13.11
C ALA A 44 -6.50 -13.11 -14.57
N GLY A 45 -5.47 -13.94 -14.77
CA GLY A 45 -5.08 -14.43 -16.10
C GLY A 45 -4.37 -13.39 -16.98
N ALA A 46 -4.07 -12.19 -16.46
CA ALA A 46 -3.26 -11.22 -17.18
C ALA A 46 -1.88 -11.78 -17.51
N ALA A 47 -1.35 -11.40 -18.67
CA ALA A 47 -0.08 -11.83 -19.22
C ALA A 47 0.76 -10.61 -19.66
N PRO A 48 2.07 -10.76 -19.90
CA PRO A 48 2.90 -9.64 -20.36
C PRO A 48 2.39 -8.93 -21.62
N ASP A 49 1.70 -9.64 -22.52
CA ASP A 49 1.11 -9.07 -23.74
C ASP A 49 -0.09 -8.16 -23.48
N ASP A 50 -0.65 -8.17 -22.26
CA ASP A 50 -1.74 -7.28 -21.85
C ASP A 50 -1.23 -5.88 -21.44
N VAL A 51 0.08 -5.68 -21.35
CA VAL A 51 0.67 -4.37 -21.01
C VAL A 51 0.48 -3.40 -22.17
N LEU A 52 -0.40 -2.43 -21.99
CA LEU A 52 -0.67 -1.37 -22.98
C LEU A 52 0.34 -0.24 -22.91
N ARG A 53 0.77 0.07 -21.68
CA ARG A 53 1.73 1.12 -21.41
C ARG A 53 2.58 0.76 -20.21
N ALA A 54 3.88 0.70 -20.42
CA ALA A 54 4.85 0.39 -19.38
C ALA A 54 5.10 1.58 -18.46
N PHE A 55 5.66 1.29 -17.29
CA PHE A 55 6.18 2.27 -16.35
C PHE A 55 7.27 3.13 -16.99
N VAL A 56 7.24 4.44 -16.73
CA VAL A 56 8.29 5.39 -17.10
C VAL A 56 8.61 6.24 -15.88
N ALA A 57 9.74 5.97 -15.25
CA ALA A 57 10.16 6.71 -14.07
C ALA A 57 10.24 8.21 -14.35
N PRO A 58 9.64 9.09 -13.54
CA PRO A 58 9.85 10.51 -13.66
C PRO A 58 11.29 10.87 -13.24
N GLU A 59 11.92 11.79 -13.92
CA GLU A 59 13.27 12.28 -13.58
C GLU A 59 13.28 13.10 -12.27
N ARG A 60 12.13 13.63 -11.88
CA ARG A 60 11.89 14.41 -10.65
C ARG A 60 10.51 14.03 -10.10
N PRO A 61 10.25 14.20 -8.80
CA PRO A 61 8.95 13.84 -8.20
C PRO A 61 7.74 14.44 -8.94
N TRP A 62 7.87 15.67 -9.46
CA TRP A 62 6.85 16.39 -10.23
C TRP A 62 7.06 16.30 -11.75
N GLY A 63 8.06 15.54 -12.20
CA GLY A 63 8.40 15.40 -13.62
C GLY A 63 7.37 14.58 -14.40
N ARG A 64 7.51 14.64 -15.72
CA ARG A 64 6.74 13.78 -16.63
C ARG A 64 7.18 12.33 -16.48
N GLY A 65 6.25 11.41 -16.64
CA GLY A 65 6.48 9.98 -16.56
C GLY A 65 5.17 9.21 -16.64
N HIS A 66 5.24 7.91 -16.47
CA HIS A 66 4.08 7.02 -16.25
C HIS A 66 4.31 6.29 -14.93
N ARG A 67 3.55 6.65 -13.91
CA ARG A 67 3.76 6.24 -12.51
C ARG A 67 3.15 4.88 -12.17
N GLY A 68 2.98 4.04 -13.18
CA GLY A 68 2.44 2.70 -13.08
C GLY A 68 2.48 2.01 -14.43
N VAL A 69 1.65 1.00 -14.57
CA VAL A 69 1.43 0.26 -15.83
C VAL A 69 -0.05 0.27 -16.17
N ASP A 70 -0.36 0.32 -17.45
CA ASP A 70 -1.72 0.16 -17.93
C ASP A 70 -1.88 -1.26 -18.47
N LEU A 71 -2.79 -2.03 -17.88
CA LEU A 71 -3.10 -3.41 -18.27
C LEU A 71 -4.44 -3.47 -18.98
N ALA A 72 -4.48 -4.07 -20.16
CA ALA A 72 -5.73 -4.35 -20.87
C ALA A 72 -6.63 -5.26 -20.05
N VAL A 73 -7.89 -4.90 -19.92
CA VAL A 73 -8.89 -5.72 -19.21
C VAL A 73 -10.24 -5.59 -19.87
N PRO A 74 -11.10 -6.62 -19.84
CA PRO A 74 -12.49 -6.47 -20.27
C PRO A 74 -13.22 -5.44 -19.40
N SER A 75 -14.15 -4.69 -20.00
CA SER A 75 -15.04 -3.79 -19.25
C SER A 75 -15.80 -4.56 -18.18
N GLY A 76 -15.90 -3.99 -16.98
CA GLY A 76 -16.55 -4.64 -15.83
C GLY A 76 -15.77 -5.82 -15.23
N ALA A 77 -14.55 -6.08 -15.68
CA ALA A 77 -13.71 -7.13 -15.10
C ALA A 77 -13.51 -6.92 -13.60
N ALA A 78 -13.48 -8.02 -12.85
CA ALA A 78 -13.11 -7.99 -11.45
C ALA A 78 -11.64 -7.59 -11.29
N ILE A 79 -11.40 -6.59 -10.46
CA ILE A 79 -10.07 -6.12 -10.07
C ILE A 79 -9.72 -6.74 -8.73
N ARG A 80 -8.48 -7.21 -8.60
CA ARG A 80 -7.98 -7.94 -7.45
C ARG A 80 -6.88 -7.18 -6.73
N ALA A 81 -6.71 -7.45 -5.44
CA ALA A 81 -5.60 -6.93 -4.66
C ALA A 81 -4.27 -7.48 -5.23
N PRO A 82 -3.34 -6.61 -5.67
CA PRO A 82 -2.07 -7.06 -6.23
C PRO A 82 -1.14 -7.68 -5.18
N ALA A 83 -1.36 -7.39 -3.92
CA ALA A 83 -0.71 -8.00 -2.76
C ALA A 83 -1.63 -7.88 -1.55
N ALA A 84 -1.35 -8.63 -0.48
CA ALA A 84 -2.05 -8.49 0.79
C ALA A 84 -1.88 -7.08 1.34
N GLY A 85 -2.92 -6.53 1.97
CA GLY A 85 -2.85 -5.17 2.49
C GLY A 85 -4.15 -4.68 3.11
N ARG A 86 -4.15 -3.38 3.41
CA ARG A 86 -5.31 -2.66 3.95
C ARG A 86 -5.77 -1.58 2.97
N VAL A 87 -7.05 -1.48 2.76
CA VAL A 87 -7.65 -0.38 1.98
C VAL A 87 -7.48 0.93 2.75
N VAL A 88 -6.70 1.86 2.21
CA VAL A 88 -6.46 3.18 2.80
C VAL A 88 -7.20 4.30 2.08
N PHE A 89 -7.68 4.04 0.87
CA PHE A 89 -8.50 4.98 0.11
C PHE A 89 -9.42 4.23 -0.87
N ALA A 90 -10.68 4.66 -0.94
CA ALA A 90 -11.66 4.24 -1.95
C ALA A 90 -12.54 5.44 -2.24
N GLY A 91 -12.42 6.04 -3.43
CA GLY A 91 -13.15 7.27 -3.75
C GLY A 91 -12.78 7.82 -5.11
N VAL A 92 -13.29 9.02 -5.42
CA VAL A 92 -13.03 9.69 -6.70
C VAL A 92 -11.86 10.67 -6.54
N VAL A 93 -10.88 10.57 -7.45
CA VAL A 93 -9.79 11.52 -7.57
C VAL A 93 -9.95 12.24 -8.90
N VAL A 94 -10.18 13.55 -8.87
CA VAL A 94 -10.49 14.42 -10.00
C VAL A 94 -11.78 13.98 -10.69
N ASP A 95 -11.74 12.95 -11.52
CA ASP A 95 -12.82 12.53 -12.38
C ASP A 95 -13.05 11.01 -12.43
N ARG A 96 -12.22 10.21 -11.71
CA ARG A 96 -12.26 8.76 -11.79
C ARG A 96 -12.16 8.07 -10.42
N PRO A 97 -12.80 6.91 -10.26
CA PRO A 97 -12.70 6.14 -9.03
C PRO A 97 -11.32 5.51 -8.90
N VAL A 98 -10.75 5.63 -7.69
CA VAL A 98 -9.43 5.12 -7.32
C VAL A 98 -9.55 4.29 -6.06
N LEU A 99 -8.89 3.15 -6.03
CA LEU A 99 -8.69 2.32 -4.87
C LEU A 99 -7.21 2.30 -4.52
N THR A 100 -6.85 2.54 -3.24
CA THR A 100 -5.48 2.44 -2.76
C THR A 100 -5.38 1.46 -1.61
N LEU A 101 -4.42 0.54 -1.71
CA LEU A 101 -4.04 -0.42 -0.68
C LEU A 101 -2.68 -0.04 -0.11
N GLU A 102 -2.52 -0.17 1.21
CA GLU A 102 -1.23 -0.12 1.90
C GLU A 102 -0.81 -1.53 2.27
N HIS A 103 0.42 -1.90 1.94
CA HIS A 103 0.99 -3.23 2.13
C HIS A 103 1.87 -3.27 3.39
N GLU A 104 2.23 -4.47 3.85
CA GLU A 104 2.97 -4.68 5.10
C GLU A 104 4.35 -4.01 5.09
N ASP A 105 4.99 -3.91 3.93
CA ASP A 105 6.28 -3.24 3.74
C ASP A 105 6.18 -1.70 3.66
N GLY A 106 4.99 -1.13 3.84
CA GLY A 106 4.71 0.31 3.77
C GLY A 106 4.54 0.85 2.35
N THR A 107 4.68 0.02 1.33
CA THR A 107 4.36 0.43 -0.05
C THR A 107 2.86 0.60 -0.23
N ARG A 108 2.46 1.37 -1.24
CA ARG A 108 1.06 1.56 -1.59
C ARG A 108 0.83 1.27 -3.06
N SER A 109 -0.16 0.42 -3.36
CA SER A 109 -0.67 0.27 -4.71
C SER A 109 -1.94 1.08 -4.91
N SER A 110 -2.07 1.71 -6.08
CA SER A 110 -3.28 2.43 -6.50
C SER A 110 -3.78 1.85 -7.81
N LEU A 111 -5.08 1.64 -7.89
CA LEU A 111 -5.79 1.03 -9.01
C LEU A 111 -6.85 2.00 -9.53
N GLU A 112 -6.82 2.33 -10.82
CA GLU A 112 -7.78 3.23 -11.46
C GLU A 112 -8.05 2.88 -12.94
N PRO A 113 -9.24 3.16 -13.46
CA PRO A 113 -10.46 3.52 -12.75
C PRO A 113 -11.13 2.28 -12.13
N VAL A 114 -11.31 2.23 -10.82
CA VAL A 114 -11.87 1.05 -10.12
C VAL A 114 -12.98 1.46 -9.16
N GLU A 115 -14.19 0.93 -9.41
CA GLU A 115 -15.29 0.96 -8.46
C GLU A 115 -15.03 -0.08 -7.37
N ALA A 116 -14.77 0.39 -6.15
CA ALA A 116 -14.44 -0.48 -5.03
C ALA A 116 -15.67 -1.22 -4.52
N ASP A 117 -15.53 -2.54 -4.31
CA ASP A 117 -16.53 -3.38 -3.62
C ASP A 117 -16.15 -3.57 -2.13
N VAL A 118 -15.05 -2.94 -1.68
CA VAL A 118 -14.50 -3.01 -0.32
C VAL A 118 -14.45 -1.62 0.32
N ALA A 119 -14.61 -1.55 1.64
CA ALA A 119 -14.58 -0.30 2.38
C ALA A 119 -13.15 0.08 2.83
N VAL A 120 -12.90 1.38 3.03
CA VAL A 120 -11.68 1.86 3.69
C VAL A 120 -11.53 1.20 5.07
N GLY A 121 -10.33 0.73 5.38
CA GLY A 121 -10.01 -0.04 6.58
C GLY A 121 -10.11 -1.55 6.41
N ALA A 122 -10.75 -2.07 5.35
CA ALA A 122 -10.80 -3.51 5.08
C ALA A 122 -9.39 -4.07 4.87
N VAL A 123 -9.16 -5.27 5.40
CA VAL A 123 -7.94 -6.07 5.16
C VAL A 123 -8.27 -7.09 4.08
N VAL A 124 -7.39 -7.24 3.11
CA VAL A 124 -7.55 -8.14 1.97
C VAL A 124 -6.28 -8.97 1.78
N ASP A 125 -6.43 -10.19 1.32
CA ASP A 125 -5.33 -11.03 0.91
C ASP A 125 -4.95 -10.77 -0.56
N ALA A 126 -3.74 -11.16 -0.93
CA ALA A 126 -3.29 -11.09 -2.33
C ALA A 126 -4.24 -11.89 -3.25
N GLY A 127 -4.73 -11.27 -4.31
CA GLY A 127 -5.67 -11.90 -5.24
C GLY A 127 -7.15 -11.79 -4.86
N ASP A 128 -7.49 -11.26 -3.69
CA ASP A 128 -8.89 -11.02 -3.31
C ASP A 128 -9.56 -10.03 -4.27
N PRO A 129 -10.84 -10.22 -4.62
CA PRO A 129 -11.58 -9.25 -5.39
C PRO A 129 -11.79 -7.98 -4.55
N VAL A 130 -11.42 -6.82 -5.09
CA VAL A 130 -11.51 -5.53 -4.39
C VAL A 130 -12.43 -4.53 -5.10
N GLY A 131 -12.87 -4.84 -6.31
CA GLY A 131 -13.74 -3.98 -7.09
C GLY A 131 -13.86 -4.42 -8.54
N ARG A 132 -14.35 -3.52 -9.37
CA ARG A 132 -14.54 -3.73 -10.81
C ARG A 132 -14.00 -2.56 -11.61
N LEU A 133 -13.53 -2.84 -12.83
CA LEU A 133 -13.15 -1.79 -13.75
C LEU A 133 -14.36 -0.88 -14.01
N ALA A 134 -14.23 0.41 -13.72
CA ALA A 134 -15.25 1.41 -13.99
C ALA A 134 -15.41 1.65 -15.49
N GLY A 135 -16.64 1.92 -15.92
CA GLY A 135 -16.95 2.15 -17.33
C GLY A 135 -16.51 3.52 -17.87
N ALA A 136 -16.38 4.53 -17.01
CA ALA A 136 -16.02 5.90 -17.39
C ALA A 136 -15.53 6.70 -16.17
N PRO A 137 -14.68 7.73 -16.37
CA PRO A 137 -14.00 8.04 -17.62
C PRO A 137 -12.89 7.03 -17.92
N PRO A 138 -12.59 6.73 -19.18
CA PRO A 138 -11.55 5.79 -19.53
C PRO A 138 -10.17 6.39 -19.25
N HIS A 139 -9.26 5.56 -18.69
CA HIS A 139 -7.86 5.93 -18.50
C HIS A 139 -7.05 5.75 -19.80
N CYS A 140 -7.38 4.74 -20.58
CA CYS A 140 -6.73 4.35 -21.83
C CYS A 140 -7.69 4.46 -23.04
N PRO A 141 -7.16 4.40 -24.28
CA PRO A 141 -7.99 4.36 -25.48
C PRO A 141 -8.90 3.11 -25.58
N ARG A 142 -8.58 2.05 -24.86
CA ARG A 142 -9.39 0.84 -24.67
C ARG A 142 -9.49 0.50 -23.18
N ALA A 143 -10.42 -0.38 -22.79
CA ALA A 143 -10.60 -0.77 -21.41
C ALA A 143 -9.28 -1.27 -20.78
N CYS A 144 -8.86 -0.63 -19.70
CA CYS A 144 -7.63 -0.90 -18.99
C CYS A 144 -7.76 -0.55 -17.51
N VAL A 145 -6.95 -1.18 -16.68
CA VAL A 145 -6.66 -0.72 -15.33
C VAL A 145 -5.25 -0.14 -15.28
N HIS A 146 -5.12 1.07 -14.74
CA HIS A 146 -3.83 1.61 -14.34
C HIS A 146 -3.48 1.08 -12.95
N TRP A 147 -2.29 0.52 -12.81
CA TRP A 147 -1.75 0.04 -11.55
C TRP A 147 -0.43 0.73 -11.25
N GLY A 148 -0.44 1.60 -10.24
CA GLY A 148 0.74 2.28 -9.73
C GLY A 148 1.17 1.73 -8.37
N VAL A 149 2.47 1.60 -8.15
CA VAL A 149 3.04 1.26 -6.84
C VAL A 149 4.01 2.36 -6.42
N ARG A 150 3.93 2.76 -5.14
CA ARG A 150 4.79 3.81 -4.60
C ARG A 150 5.25 3.50 -3.18
N GLU A 151 6.42 4.01 -2.85
CA GLU A 151 6.92 4.15 -1.48
C GLU A 151 6.65 5.58 -1.02
N PRO A 152 5.79 5.77 -0.01
CA PRO A 152 5.52 7.11 0.51
C PRO A 152 6.79 7.78 1.05
N ASP A 153 6.93 9.09 0.79
CA ASP A 153 7.98 9.95 1.34
C ASP A 153 9.44 9.49 1.08
N ALA A 154 9.65 8.53 0.16
CA ALA A 154 10.96 7.92 -0.10
C ALA A 154 11.86 8.74 -1.02
N TRP A 155 11.36 9.82 -1.63
CA TRP A 155 12.15 10.70 -2.49
C TRP A 155 12.31 12.07 -1.88
N ARG A 156 13.55 12.45 -1.51
CA ARG A 156 13.86 13.73 -0.88
C ARG A 156 14.42 14.74 -1.89
N VAL A 157 13.92 15.98 -1.82
CA VAL A 157 14.46 17.12 -2.55
C VAL A 157 14.52 18.30 -1.58
N GLY A 158 15.72 18.62 -1.09
CA GLY A 158 15.89 19.51 0.06
C GLY A 158 15.16 18.95 1.28
N ASP A 159 14.33 19.75 1.93
CA ASP A 159 13.52 19.36 3.10
C ASP A 159 12.18 18.70 2.72
N ALA A 160 11.79 18.74 1.44
CA ALA A 160 10.55 18.16 0.98
C ALA A 160 10.67 16.66 0.73
N ALA A 161 9.63 15.91 1.13
CA ALA A 161 9.48 14.50 0.85
C ALA A 161 8.39 14.28 -0.19
N PHE A 162 8.63 13.31 -1.07
CA PHE A 162 7.74 12.91 -2.16
C PHE A 162 7.69 11.40 -2.26
N ASP A 163 6.63 10.88 -2.84
CA ASP A 163 6.52 9.45 -3.15
C ASP A 163 7.53 9.05 -4.23
N ARG A 164 8.16 7.89 -4.05
CA ARG A 164 8.95 7.22 -5.06
C ARG A 164 8.11 6.14 -5.72
N TYR A 165 7.93 6.22 -7.04
CA TYR A 165 7.18 5.22 -7.79
C TYR A 165 8.08 4.07 -8.21
N LEU A 166 7.54 2.85 -8.11
CA LEU A 166 8.17 1.60 -8.49
C LEU A 166 7.54 1.04 -9.76
N ASP A 167 8.32 0.31 -10.56
CA ASP A 167 7.78 -0.41 -11.72
C ASP A 167 7.05 -1.67 -11.25
N PRO A 168 5.71 -1.75 -11.39
CA PRO A 168 4.95 -2.92 -10.97
C PRO A 168 5.36 -4.21 -11.69
N LEU A 169 5.87 -4.12 -12.94
CA LEU A 169 6.27 -5.30 -13.70
C LEU A 169 7.51 -5.97 -13.12
N VAL A 170 8.40 -5.20 -12.47
CA VAL A 170 9.53 -5.76 -11.72
C VAL A 170 9.04 -6.56 -10.52
N LEU A 171 8.03 -6.07 -9.81
CA LEU A 171 7.49 -6.71 -8.61
C LEU A 171 6.85 -8.08 -8.90
N ILE A 172 6.25 -8.25 -10.08
CA ILE A 172 5.64 -9.52 -10.53
C ILE A 172 6.55 -10.35 -11.45
N GLY A 173 7.81 -9.92 -11.65
CA GLY A 173 8.79 -10.66 -12.46
C GLY A 173 8.53 -10.63 -13.97
N TRP A 174 7.74 -9.69 -14.49
CA TRP A 174 7.48 -9.52 -15.93
C TRP A 174 8.51 -8.61 -16.62
N SER A 175 9.29 -7.85 -15.86
CA SER A 175 10.48 -7.16 -16.34
C SER A 175 11.66 -7.47 -15.42
N GLY A 176 12.84 -7.64 -16.02
CA GLY A 176 14.06 -7.82 -15.24
C GLY A 176 14.57 -6.51 -14.67
N PRO A 177 15.44 -6.55 -13.64
CA PRO A 177 16.11 -5.36 -13.16
C PRO A 177 16.86 -4.69 -14.32
N SER A 178 16.85 -3.34 -14.36
CA SER A 178 17.62 -2.58 -15.33
C SER A 178 19.11 -2.93 -15.19
N VAL A 179 19.65 -3.64 -16.16
CA VAL A 179 21.08 -3.95 -16.21
C VAL A 179 21.78 -2.75 -16.84
N LEU A 180 22.59 -2.03 -16.06
CA LEU A 180 23.46 -1.01 -16.61
C LEU A 180 24.50 -1.70 -17.51
N TRP A 181 24.45 -1.40 -18.79
CA TRP A 181 25.46 -1.90 -19.74
C TRP A 181 26.81 -1.27 -19.38
N PRO A 182 27.88 -2.06 -19.15
CA PRO A 182 29.19 -1.50 -18.85
C PRO A 182 29.67 -0.65 -20.05
N HIS A 183 30.12 0.56 -19.77
CA HIS A 183 30.59 1.51 -20.81
C HIS A 183 31.73 0.98 -21.67
N THR A 184 32.40 -0.08 -21.21
CA THR A 184 33.57 -0.70 -21.89
C THR A 184 33.21 -1.89 -22.79
N ALA A 185 31.95 -2.36 -22.78
CA ALA A 185 31.55 -3.48 -23.62
C ALA A 185 30.99 -2.99 -24.99
N PRO A 186 31.43 -3.57 -26.12
CA PRO A 186 30.87 -3.23 -27.42
C PRO A 186 29.37 -3.58 -27.44
N ARG A 187 28.55 -2.66 -27.93
CA ARG A 187 27.13 -2.86 -28.10
C ARG A 187 26.87 -3.97 -29.10
N PRO A 188 26.09 -5.02 -28.83
CA PRO A 188 25.74 -6.01 -29.83
C PRO A 188 25.07 -5.32 -31.04
N ALA A 189 25.45 -5.74 -32.27
CA ALA A 189 24.78 -5.27 -33.48
C ALA A 189 23.30 -5.63 -33.41
N ARG A 190 22.43 -4.68 -33.74
CA ARG A 190 21.00 -4.97 -33.91
C ARG A 190 20.84 -5.92 -35.08
N PRO A 191 19.98 -6.94 -35.00
CA PRO A 191 19.63 -7.82 -36.12
C PRO A 191 18.95 -7.04 -37.25
#